data_aa94090c72c9d1b41b0e81f76447083c
#
_entry.id   aa94090c72c9d1b41b0e81f76447083c
#
_cell.length_a   1.000
_cell.length_b   1.000
_cell.length_c   1.000
_cell.angle_alpha   90.00
_cell.angle_beta   90.00
_cell.angle_gamma   90.00
#
_symmetry.space_group_name_H-M   'P 1'
#
loop_
_entity.id
_entity.type
_entity.pdbx_description
1 polymer ?
#
loop_
_entity_poly.entity_id
_entity_poly.type
_entity_poly.pdbx_seq_one_letter_code
_entity_poly.pdbx_strand_id
1 'polypeptide(L)'
;MLLEDTLELLVSDKEAVLAGDLEEAIDHGILVSKLALLLSRELLLDENFCYTMAKAGLVHDIGKLKLGQFLYKRSDNALTVEEMKYIRMHPAIGYEVLQSSDYDEVLLLSVYHHHENYDGTGYPDNLKEEDIPLGGRILRICDVYAALISDRRYRVAFDKETAIKLMIEEVKNFDMKIFLAFLRVVHSELFNEVDEFVEYINKKIYSWRKILHDGYY
;
A
#
# COMPACT_ATOMS: atom_id res chain seq x y z
N MET A 1 -0.70 -17.93 15.08
CA MET A 1 -2.02 -18.00 15.76
C MET A 1 -3.01 -17.03 15.13
N LEU A 2 -2.82 -15.71 15.09
CA LEU A 2 -3.80 -14.77 14.47
C LEU A 2 -3.93 -14.87 12.93
N LEU A 3 -2.91 -15.29 12.20
CA LEU A 3 -2.94 -15.51 10.76
C LEU A 3 -3.58 -16.85 10.37
N GLU A 4 -3.37 -17.89 11.14
CA GLU A 4 -3.92 -19.24 10.89
C GLU A 4 -5.43 -19.29 11.15
N ASP A 5 -5.90 -18.70 12.25
CA ASP A 5 -7.33 -18.66 12.59
C ASP A 5 -8.17 -17.85 11.59
N THR A 6 -7.54 -16.87 10.91
CA THR A 6 -8.20 -16.07 9.85
C THR A 6 -8.26 -16.84 8.53
N LEU A 7 -7.31 -17.73 8.26
CA LEU A 7 -7.25 -18.54 7.05
C LEU A 7 -8.26 -19.70 7.07
N GLU A 8 -8.53 -20.32 8.21
CA GLU A 8 -9.50 -21.42 8.31
C GLU A 8 -10.97 -21.00 8.13
N LEU A 9 -11.31 -19.74 8.36
CA LEU A 9 -12.68 -19.20 8.18
C LEU A 9 -13.05 -18.87 6.73
N LEU A 10 -12.16 -19.03 5.76
CA LEU A 10 -12.31 -18.52 4.39
C LEU A 10 -12.43 -19.60 3.29
N VAL A 11 -12.62 -20.92 3.60
CA VAL A 11 -12.48 -22.03 2.63
C VAL A 11 -13.81 -22.53 2.03
N SER A 12 -14.25 -22.02 0.87
CA SER A 12 -15.18 -22.59 -0.14
C SER A 12 -14.99 -21.90 -1.51
N ASP A 13 -15.58 -22.32 -2.63
CA ASP A 13 -15.28 -21.89 -4.03
C ASP A 13 -15.22 -20.36 -4.34
N LYS A 14 -15.68 -19.51 -3.44
CA LYS A 14 -15.39 -18.05 -3.45
C LYS A 14 -13.98 -17.71 -2.95
N GLU A 15 -13.28 -18.66 -2.46
CA GLU A 15 -12.04 -18.59 -1.66
C GLU A 15 -10.81 -18.33 -2.49
N ALA A 16 -10.71 -18.86 -3.68
CA ALA A 16 -9.55 -18.64 -4.55
C ALA A 16 -9.41 -17.16 -4.96
N VAL A 17 -10.53 -16.46 -5.15
CA VAL A 17 -10.54 -15.02 -5.47
C VAL A 17 -10.13 -14.21 -4.24
N LEU A 18 -10.67 -14.52 -3.05
CA LEU A 18 -10.34 -13.86 -1.78
C LEU A 18 -8.89 -14.13 -1.35
N ALA A 19 -8.40 -15.36 -1.54
CA ALA A 19 -7.02 -15.72 -1.25
C ALA A 19 -6.03 -14.93 -2.13
N GLY A 20 -6.32 -14.79 -3.42
CA GLY A 20 -5.50 -13.99 -4.33
C GLY A 20 -5.51 -12.49 -4.01
N ASP A 21 -6.64 -11.94 -3.54
CA ASP A 21 -6.74 -10.54 -3.12
C ASP A 21 -5.98 -10.29 -1.81
N LEU A 22 -6.04 -11.25 -0.88
CA LEU A 22 -5.28 -11.18 0.36
C LEU A 22 -3.77 -11.27 0.09
N GLU A 23 -3.36 -12.16 -0.80
CA GLU A 23 -1.97 -12.33 -1.19
C GLU A 23 -1.42 -11.06 -1.88
N GLU A 24 -2.19 -10.46 -2.81
CA GLU A 24 -1.84 -9.18 -3.43
C GLU A 24 -1.72 -8.05 -2.39
N ALA A 25 -2.62 -8.02 -1.39
CA ALA A 25 -2.56 -7.04 -0.31
C ALA A 25 -1.33 -7.23 0.59
N ILE A 26 -0.95 -8.47 0.89
CA ILE A 26 0.25 -8.78 1.68
C ILE A 26 1.51 -8.41 0.90
N ASP A 27 1.63 -8.80 -0.37
CA ASP A 27 2.77 -8.49 -1.23
C ASP A 27 2.94 -6.96 -1.37
N HIS A 28 1.84 -6.23 -1.55
CA HIS A 28 1.85 -4.76 -1.55
C HIS A 28 2.32 -4.18 -0.22
N GLY A 29 1.80 -4.67 0.90
CA GLY A 29 2.23 -4.24 2.23
C GLY A 29 3.71 -4.49 2.49
N ILE A 30 4.26 -5.64 2.07
CA ILE A 30 5.70 -5.93 2.15
C ILE A 30 6.50 -4.95 1.30
N LEU A 31 6.04 -4.65 0.08
CA LEU A 31 6.72 -3.70 -0.79
C LEU A 31 6.74 -2.29 -0.18
N VAL A 32 5.60 -1.80 0.32
CA VAL A 32 5.51 -0.49 1.00
C VAL A 32 6.39 -0.46 2.26
N SER A 33 6.43 -1.56 3.02
CA SER A 33 7.30 -1.72 4.19
C SER A 33 8.78 -1.55 3.85
N LYS A 34 9.28 -2.23 2.79
CA LYS A 34 10.66 -2.10 2.31
C LYS A 34 10.97 -0.67 1.87
N LEU A 35 10.10 -0.06 1.10
CA LEU A 35 10.26 1.32 0.62
C LEU A 35 10.28 2.32 1.78
N ALA A 36 9.38 2.19 2.75
CA ALA A 36 9.29 3.06 3.90
C ALA A 36 10.54 2.96 4.79
N LEU A 37 11.09 1.76 4.98
CA LEU A 37 12.34 1.54 5.70
C LEU A 37 13.52 2.27 5.02
N LEU A 38 13.71 2.04 3.72
CA LEU A 38 14.80 2.64 2.95
C LEU A 38 14.68 4.17 2.90
N LEU A 39 13.48 4.69 2.66
CA LEU A 39 13.22 6.13 2.62
C LEU A 39 13.47 6.80 3.97
N SER A 40 13.02 6.18 5.06
CA SER A 40 13.25 6.70 6.42
C SER A 40 14.74 6.75 6.78
N ARG A 41 15.53 5.75 6.37
CA ARG A 41 16.99 5.73 6.53
C ARG A 41 17.68 6.79 5.67
N GLU A 42 17.25 6.99 4.43
CA GLU A 42 17.76 8.04 3.55
C GLU A 42 17.47 9.45 4.11
N LEU A 43 16.37 9.61 4.84
CA LEU A 43 16.04 10.83 5.58
C LEU A 43 16.82 10.98 6.88
N LEU A 44 17.72 10.05 7.21
CA LEU A 44 18.54 10.02 8.42
C LEU A 44 17.73 10.05 9.71
N LEU A 45 16.56 9.42 9.70
CA LEU A 45 15.70 9.26 10.88
C LEU A 45 16.29 8.17 11.80
N ASP A 46 15.93 8.20 13.08
CA ASP A 46 16.40 7.17 14.01
C ASP A 46 15.89 5.77 13.64
N GLU A 47 16.66 4.74 13.96
CA GLU A 47 16.34 3.35 13.57
C GLU A 47 15.01 2.87 14.14
N ASN A 48 14.59 3.34 15.31
CA ASN A 48 13.32 2.96 15.90
C ASN A 48 12.16 3.50 15.05
N PHE A 49 12.26 4.77 14.63
CA PHE A 49 11.30 5.35 13.69
C PHE A 49 11.32 4.61 12.35
N CYS A 50 12.49 4.26 11.81
CA CYS A 50 12.62 3.52 10.55
C CYS A 50 11.89 2.16 10.63
N TYR A 51 12.06 1.41 11.73
CA TYR A 51 11.34 0.15 11.93
C TYR A 51 9.83 0.34 12.16
N THR A 52 9.44 1.43 12.83
CA THR A 52 8.02 1.80 12.96
C THR A 52 7.42 2.06 11.59
N MET A 53 8.12 2.76 10.70
CA MET A 53 7.67 3.03 9.33
C MET A 53 7.58 1.74 8.49
N ALA A 54 8.50 0.80 8.66
CA ALA A 54 8.40 -0.50 8.01
C ALA A 54 7.15 -1.26 8.46
N LYS A 55 6.86 -1.29 9.76
CA LYS A 55 5.63 -1.90 10.29
C LYS A 55 4.38 -1.19 9.78
N ALA A 56 4.37 0.16 9.80
CA ALA A 56 3.26 0.95 9.29
C ALA A 56 2.99 0.66 7.80
N GLY A 57 4.04 0.58 6.98
CA GLY A 57 3.93 0.22 5.57
C GLY A 57 3.33 -1.18 5.36
N LEU A 58 3.69 -2.16 6.21
CA LEU A 58 3.14 -3.51 6.12
C LEU A 58 1.62 -3.54 6.38
N VAL A 59 1.13 -2.73 7.32
CA VAL A 59 -0.26 -2.80 7.81
C VAL A 59 -1.13 -1.61 7.36
N HIS A 60 -0.61 -0.67 6.55
CA HIS A 60 -1.33 0.57 6.23
C HIS A 60 -2.73 0.35 5.66
N ASP A 61 -2.90 -0.72 4.90
CA ASP A 61 -4.13 -1.08 4.21
C ASP A 61 -5.02 -2.09 4.97
N ILE A 62 -4.71 -2.41 6.23
CA ILE A 62 -5.43 -3.44 7.00
C ILE A 62 -6.93 -3.16 7.12
N GLY A 63 -7.33 -1.90 7.07
CA GLY A 63 -8.73 -1.51 7.07
C GLY A 63 -9.51 -1.99 5.85
N LYS A 64 -8.85 -2.24 4.71
CA LYS A 64 -9.48 -2.80 3.50
C LYS A 64 -9.99 -4.23 3.73
N LEU A 65 -9.33 -5.01 4.61
CA LEU A 65 -9.78 -6.37 4.94
C LEU A 65 -11.19 -6.38 5.58
N LYS A 66 -11.49 -5.40 6.45
CA LYS A 66 -12.84 -5.26 7.01
C LYS A 66 -13.88 -4.80 5.97
N LEU A 67 -13.46 -4.01 5.00
CA LEU A 67 -14.32 -3.56 3.91
C LEU A 67 -14.56 -4.64 2.86
N GLY A 68 -13.67 -5.63 2.76
CA GLY A 68 -13.74 -6.72 1.78
C GLY A 68 -15.09 -7.42 1.75
N GLN A 69 -15.68 -7.74 2.91
CA GLN A 69 -17.03 -8.38 2.98
C GLN A 69 -18.13 -7.57 2.30
N PHE A 70 -17.97 -6.27 2.10
CA PHE A 70 -18.93 -5.41 1.40
C PHE A 70 -18.60 -5.24 -0.09
N LEU A 71 -17.32 -5.34 -0.46
CA LEU A 71 -16.82 -5.11 -1.82
C LEU A 71 -16.83 -6.39 -2.67
N TYR A 72 -16.62 -7.58 -2.07
CA TYR A 72 -16.48 -8.87 -2.78
C TYR A 72 -17.79 -9.51 -3.24
N LYS A 73 -18.94 -8.88 -3.06
CA LYS A 73 -20.24 -9.45 -3.49
C LYS A 73 -20.58 -9.22 -4.97
N ARG A 74 -19.66 -8.69 -5.80
CA ARG A 74 -19.97 -8.22 -7.16
C ARG A 74 -19.18 -8.91 -8.25
N SER A 75 -19.85 -9.00 -9.43
CA SER A 75 -19.30 -9.49 -10.70
C SER A 75 -18.74 -8.38 -11.61
N ASP A 76 -18.91 -7.10 -11.27
CA ASP A 76 -18.55 -5.97 -12.13
C ASP A 76 -17.24 -5.29 -11.68
N ASN A 77 -16.37 -5.02 -12.64
CA ASN A 77 -14.99 -4.49 -12.42
C ASN A 77 -14.92 -2.97 -12.14
N ALA A 78 -16.04 -2.23 -12.20
CA ALA A 78 -16.04 -0.79 -11.98
C ALA A 78 -16.61 -0.43 -10.59
N LEU A 79 -15.82 0.30 -9.79
CA LEU A 79 -16.28 0.82 -8.49
C LEU A 79 -17.29 1.94 -8.70
N THR A 80 -18.41 1.88 -7.98
CA THR A 80 -19.37 2.98 -7.92
C THR A 80 -18.85 4.13 -7.05
N VAL A 81 -19.48 5.30 -7.15
CA VAL A 81 -19.14 6.46 -6.31
C VAL A 81 -19.33 6.16 -4.83
N GLU A 82 -20.37 5.38 -4.48
CA GLU A 82 -20.62 4.92 -3.11
C GLU A 82 -19.49 4.00 -2.61
N GLU A 83 -19.07 3.04 -3.41
CA GLU A 83 -17.98 2.12 -3.05
C GLU A 83 -16.66 2.85 -2.88
N MET A 84 -16.38 3.85 -3.71
CA MET A 84 -15.22 4.73 -3.54
C MET A 84 -15.24 5.48 -2.20
N LYS A 85 -16.42 5.92 -1.74
CA LYS A 85 -16.58 6.52 -0.40
C LYS A 85 -16.26 5.52 0.71
N TYR A 86 -16.73 4.27 0.58
CA TYR A 86 -16.42 3.21 1.55
C TYR A 86 -14.93 2.89 1.57
N ILE A 87 -14.29 2.77 0.40
CA ILE A 87 -12.84 2.54 0.33
C ILE A 87 -12.07 3.65 1.04
N ARG A 88 -12.48 4.91 0.91
CA ARG A 88 -11.85 6.04 1.61
C ARG A 88 -11.94 5.98 3.13
N MET A 89 -12.74 5.07 3.69
CA MET A 89 -12.82 4.87 5.14
C MET A 89 -11.71 3.93 5.67
N HIS A 90 -10.97 3.21 4.79
CA HIS A 90 -10.01 2.20 5.26
C HIS A 90 -8.90 2.76 6.17
N PRO A 91 -8.39 4.01 6.03
CA PRO A 91 -7.40 4.52 6.96
C PRO A 91 -7.96 4.65 8.38
N ALA A 92 -9.19 5.16 8.52
CA ALA A 92 -9.87 5.28 9.81
C ALA A 92 -10.16 3.90 10.43
N ILE A 93 -10.67 2.96 9.62
CA ILE A 93 -10.92 1.58 10.05
C ILE A 93 -9.61 0.88 10.44
N GLY A 94 -8.53 1.09 9.66
CA GLY A 94 -7.20 0.57 9.97
C GLY A 94 -6.68 1.09 11.31
N TYR A 95 -6.81 2.38 11.55
CA TYR A 95 -6.49 3.02 12.83
C TYR A 95 -7.25 2.36 13.99
N GLU A 96 -8.58 2.21 13.89
CA GLU A 96 -9.41 1.55 14.91
C GLU A 96 -8.99 0.10 15.19
N VAL A 97 -8.67 -0.67 14.14
CA VAL A 97 -8.19 -2.05 14.26
C VAL A 97 -6.87 -2.11 15.01
N LEU A 98 -5.91 -1.24 14.63
CA LEU A 98 -4.56 -1.24 15.19
C LEU A 98 -4.51 -0.64 16.60
N GLN A 99 -5.38 0.34 16.90
CA GLN A 99 -5.47 0.97 18.23
C GLN A 99 -5.80 -0.05 19.34
N SER A 100 -6.49 -1.15 19.01
CA SER A 100 -6.76 -2.24 19.95
C SER A 100 -5.52 -3.07 20.30
N SER A 101 -4.42 -2.89 19.60
CA SER A 101 -3.13 -3.58 19.78
C SER A 101 -2.10 -2.58 20.33
N ASP A 102 -0.99 -3.07 20.87
CA ASP A 102 0.05 -2.26 21.52
C ASP A 102 1.02 -1.64 20.47
N TYR A 103 0.46 -0.90 19.48
CA TYR A 103 1.24 -0.13 18.52
C TYR A 103 1.42 1.30 19.00
N ASP A 104 2.60 1.89 18.69
CA ASP A 104 2.88 3.28 19.04
C ASP A 104 2.05 4.28 18.21
N GLU A 105 1.89 5.49 18.75
CA GLU A 105 1.09 6.55 18.13
C GLU A 105 1.63 6.96 16.76
N VAL A 106 2.95 6.88 16.54
CA VAL A 106 3.57 7.20 15.24
C VAL A 106 3.07 6.26 14.16
N LEU A 107 2.99 4.95 14.45
CA LEU A 107 2.44 3.97 13.51
C LEU A 107 0.97 4.25 13.23
N LEU A 108 0.17 4.44 14.28
CA LEU A 108 -1.27 4.66 14.19
C LEU A 108 -1.59 5.90 13.34
N LEU A 109 -0.94 7.03 13.63
CA LEU A 109 -1.13 8.27 12.88
C LEU A 109 -0.60 8.16 11.44
N SER A 110 0.48 7.40 11.21
CA SER A 110 0.99 7.16 9.85
C SER A 110 -0.02 6.40 9.00
N VAL A 111 -0.65 5.36 9.57
CA VAL A 111 -1.71 4.58 8.91
C VAL A 111 -2.96 5.42 8.69
N TYR A 112 -3.36 6.24 9.64
CA TYR A 112 -4.55 7.07 9.52
C TYR A 112 -4.42 8.12 8.41
N HIS A 113 -3.22 8.72 8.25
CA HIS A 113 -3.00 9.86 7.34
C HIS A 113 -2.25 9.50 6.03
N HIS A 114 -2.08 8.21 5.70
CA HIS A 114 -1.29 7.83 4.51
C HIS A 114 -1.93 8.21 3.16
N HIS A 115 -3.17 8.65 3.17
CA HIS A 115 -3.85 9.19 1.98
C HIS A 115 -4.02 10.72 2.01
N GLU A 116 -3.41 11.41 2.97
CA GLU A 116 -3.33 12.86 2.89
C GLU A 116 -2.39 13.29 1.76
N ASN A 117 -2.78 14.33 1.06
CA ASN A 117 -1.97 14.97 0.03
C ASN A 117 -1.35 16.24 0.59
N TYR A 118 -0.08 16.51 0.28
CA TYR A 118 0.65 17.67 0.79
C TYR A 118 -0.02 19.00 0.48
N ASP A 119 -0.79 19.07 -0.64
CA ASP A 119 -1.58 20.23 -1.03
C ASP A 119 -2.94 20.35 -0.30
N GLY A 120 -3.29 19.43 0.59
CA GLY A 120 -4.55 19.43 1.37
C GLY A 120 -5.76 18.83 0.64
N THR A 121 -5.57 18.19 -0.51
CA THR A 121 -6.66 17.55 -1.28
C THR A 121 -6.87 16.08 -0.93
N GLY A 122 -6.13 15.58 0.07
CA GLY A 122 -6.18 14.19 0.54
C GLY A 122 -7.37 13.87 1.45
N TYR A 123 -7.25 12.79 2.20
CA TYR A 123 -8.23 12.34 3.20
C TYR A 123 -7.52 11.53 4.30
N PRO A 124 -8.10 11.37 5.51
CA PRO A 124 -9.48 11.67 5.88
C PRO A 124 -9.73 13.12 6.31
N ASP A 125 -8.72 13.83 6.84
CA ASP A 125 -8.89 15.10 7.53
C ASP A 125 -8.56 16.34 6.68
N ASN A 126 -8.09 16.13 5.44
CA ASN A 126 -7.63 17.15 4.50
C ASN A 126 -6.49 18.03 5.10
N LEU A 127 -5.59 17.39 5.85
CA LEU A 127 -4.42 18.05 6.39
C LEU A 127 -3.49 18.54 5.26
N LYS A 128 -2.72 19.58 5.54
CA LYS A 128 -1.87 20.21 4.54
C LYS A 128 -0.44 20.37 5.05
N GLU A 129 0.50 20.22 4.15
CA GLU A 129 1.92 20.49 4.41
C GLU A 129 2.41 19.67 5.64
N GLU A 130 3.10 20.34 6.58
CA GLU A 130 3.66 19.72 7.77
C GLU A 130 2.62 19.38 8.86
N ASP A 131 1.37 19.80 8.71
CA ASP A 131 0.27 19.34 9.59
C ASP A 131 0.03 17.84 9.39
N ILE A 132 0.39 17.29 8.21
CA ILE A 132 0.38 15.84 7.97
C ILE A 132 1.53 15.20 8.75
N PRO A 133 1.28 14.20 9.61
CA PRO A 133 2.33 13.48 10.31
C PRO A 133 3.42 12.98 9.36
N LEU A 134 4.69 13.07 9.76
CA LEU A 134 5.84 12.70 8.92
C LEU A 134 5.67 11.28 8.32
N GLY A 135 5.22 10.33 9.12
CA GLY A 135 5.00 8.96 8.66
C GLY A 135 3.92 8.86 7.59
N GLY A 136 2.84 9.64 7.68
CA GLY A 136 1.82 9.72 6.64
C GLY A 136 2.39 10.22 5.31
N ARG A 137 3.22 11.28 5.35
CA ARG A 137 3.91 11.82 4.15
C ARG A 137 4.87 10.81 3.52
N ILE A 138 5.58 10.03 4.34
CA ILE A 138 6.48 8.94 3.87
C ILE A 138 5.65 7.84 3.22
N LEU A 139 4.62 7.33 3.91
CA LEU A 139 3.77 6.25 3.39
C LEU A 139 3.07 6.65 2.10
N ARG A 140 2.62 7.91 1.97
CA ARG A 140 1.97 8.42 0.77
C ARG A 140 2.82 8.23 -0.48
N ILE A 141 4.12 8.53 -0.41
CA ILE A 141 5.06 8.35 -1.53
C ILE A 141 5.29 6.87 -1.80
N CYS A 142 5.53 6.08 -0.75
CA CYS A 142 5.82 4.65 -0.87
C CYS A 142 4.64 3.87 -1.45
N ASP A 143 3.41 4.15 -0.98
CA ASP A 143 2.18 3.50 -1.45
C ASP A 143 1.92 3.79 -2.93
N VAL A 144 1.97 5.07 -3.33
CA VAL A 144 1.78 5.44 -4.74
C VAL A 144 2.78 4.76 -5.66
N TYR A 145 4.07 4.78 -5.28
CA TYR A 145 5.09 4.14 -6.09
C TYR A 145 4.91 2.62 -6.15
N ALA A 146 4.70 1.96 -5.00
CA ALA A 146 4.43 0.53 -4.93
C ALA A 146 3.23 0.14 -5.80
N ALA A 147 2.15 0.93 -5.75
CA ALA A 147 0.98 0.71 -6.57
C ALA A 147 1.29 0.82 -8.07
N LEU A 148 2.19 1.70 -8.51
CA LEU A 148 2.54 1.90 -9.92
C LEU A 148 3.41 0.76 -10.47
N ILE A 149 4.39 0.27 -9.72
CA ILE A 149 5.37 -0.74 -10.17
C ILE A 149 4.93 -2.19 -9.94
N SER A 150 3.79 -2.40 -9.28
CA SER A 150 3.22 -3.74 -9.08
C SER A 150 2.14 -4.04 -10.12
N ASP A 151 2.14 -5.27 -10.62
CA ASP A 151 1.02 -5.80 -11.38
C ASP A 151 -0.24 -5.82 -10.52
N ARG A 152 -1.35 -5.42 -11.09
CA ARG A 152 -2.68 -5.53 -10.50
C ARG A 152 -3.54 -6.40 -11.41
N ARG A 153 -4.60 -7.04 -10.92
CA ARG A 153 -5.48 -7.88 -11.76
C ARG A 153 -5.99 -7.17 -13.00
N TYR A 154 -6.19 -5.85 -12.93
CA TYR A 154 -6.76 -5.00 -13.99
C TYR A 154 -5.71 -4.14 -14.72
N ARG A 155 -4.43 -4.14 -14.29
CA ARG A 155 -3.38 -3.29 -14.85
C ARG A 155 -2.01 -3.96 -14.73
N VAL A 156 -1.24 -3.90 -15.80
CA VAL A 156 0.19 -4.27 -15.80
C VAL A 156 1.00 -3.20 -15.08
N ALA A 157 2.06 -3.61 -14.40
CA ALA A 157 3.02 -2.69 -13.76
C ALA A 157 3.62 -1.72 -14.78
N PHE A 158 3.87 -0.50 -14.35
CA PHE A 158 4.73 0.42 -15.08
C PHE A 158 6.21 0.10 -14.79
N ASP A 159 7.08 0.39 -15.75
CA ASP A 159 8.51 0.42 -15.49
C ASP A 159 8.87 1.58 -14.53
N LYS A 160 10.07 1.50 -13.95
CA LYS A 160 10.57 2.46 -12.96
C LYS A 160 10.53 3.91 -13.44
N GLU A 161 10.99 4.16 -14.67
CA GLU A 161 11.05 5.51 -15.23
C GLU A 161 9.66 6.08 -15.49
N THR A 162 8.74 5.25 -15.98
CA THR A 162 7.34 5.66 -16.21
C THR A 162 6.64 5.93 -14.87
N ALA A 163 6.85 5.09 -13.86
CA ALA A 163 6.29 5.32 -12.52
C ALA A 163 6.76 6.64 -11.92
N ILE A 164 8.07 6.94 -12.01
CA ILE A 164 8.63 8.21 -11.53
C ILE A 164 8.02 9.40 -12.30
N LYS A 165 7.89 9.32 -13.62
CA LYS A 165 7.27 10.41 -14.43
C LYS A 165 5.84 10.69 -14.00
N LEU A 166 5.03 9.65 -13.79
CA LEU A 166 3.66 9.80 -13.30
C LEU A 166 3.61 10.46 -11.93
N MET A 167 4.53 10.10 -11.02
CA MET A 167 4.62 10.74 -9.71
C MET A 167 5.05 12.22 -9.81
N ILE A 168 5.93 12.57 -10.75
CA ILE A 168 6.33 13.97 -10.99
C ILE A 168 5.14 14.80 -11.48
N GLU A 169 4.26 14.26 -12.32
CA GLU A 169 3.03 14.93 -12.76
C GLU A 169 2.08 15.26 -11.59
N GLU A 170 2.11 14.41 -10.53
CA GLU A 170 1.31 14.57 -9.33
C GLU A 170 2.12 15.10 -8.12
N VAL A 171 3.27 15.72 -8.37
CA VAL A 171 4.26 16.09 -7.32
C VAL A 171 3.70 17.00 -6.23
N LYS A 172 2.65 17.78 -6.50
CA LYS A 172 1.94 18.62 -5.53
C LYS A 172 1.33 17.83 -4.37
N ASN A 173 1.09 16.52 -4.58
CA ASN A 173 0.54 15.63 -3.57
C ASN A 173 1.60 15.16 -2.56
N PHE A 174 2.89 15.41 -2.82
CA PHE A 174 4.01 14.90 -2.03
C PHE A 174 4.80 16.01 -1.36
N ASP A 175 5.33 15.73 -0.16
CA ASP A 175 6.37 16.55 0.42
C ASP A 175 7.62 16.49 -0.47
N MET A 176 8.01 17.62 -1.04
CA MET A 176 9.11 17.69 -2.00
C MET A 176 10.44 17.22 -1.42
N LYS A 177 10.71 17.48 -0.13
CA LYS A 177 11.96 17.06 0.52
C LYS A 177 12.02 15.53 0.63
N ILE A 178 10.90 14.92 1.01
CA ILE A 178 10.77 13.47 1.12
C ILE A 178 10.80 12.85 -0.28
N PHE A 179 10.14 13.45 -1.27
CA PHE A 179 10.12 12.97 -2.64
C PHE A 179 11.53 12.99 -3.28
N LEU A 180 12.32 14.03 -3.04
CA LEU A 180 13.72 14.06 -3.51
C LEU A 180 14.60 13.01 -2.82
N ALA A 181 14.37 12.72 -1.53
CA ALA A 181 15.02 11.61 -0.85
C ALA A 181 14.61 10.27 -1.46
N PHE A 182 13.32 10.08 -1.74
CA PHE A 182 12.80 8.91 -2.42
C PHE A 182 13.46 8.66 -3.79
N LEU A 183 13.65 9.70 -4.60
CA LEU A 183 14.35 9.57 -5.89
C LEU A 183 15.79 9.08 -5.72
N ARG A 184 16.51 9.53 -4.67
CA ARG A 184 17.85 9.00 -4.36
C ARG A 184 17.81 7.52 -3.99
N VAL A 185 16.83 7.10 -3.18
CA VAL A 185 16.64 5.68 -2.82
C VAL A 185 16.44 4.83 -4.07
N VAL A 186 15.52 5.23 -4.96
CA VAL A 186 15.18 4.47 -6.17
C VAL A 186 16.37 4.30 -7.13
N HIS A 187 17.33 5.24 -7.11
CA HIS A 187 18.54 5.17 -7.92
C HIS A 187 19.78 4.64 -7.17
N SER A 188 19.62 4.19 -5.93
CA SER A 188 20.72 3.62 -5.13
C SER A 188 20.86 2.11 -5.35
N GLU A 189 22.04 1.57 -5.03
CA GLU A 189 22.28 0.12 -5.03
C GLU A 189 21.41 -0.64 -4.01
N LEU A 190 20.98 0.04 -2.93
CA LEU A 190 20.11 -0.53 -1.91
C LEU A 190 18.72 -0.88 -2.47
N PHE A 191 18.37 -0.31 -3.61
CA PHE A 191 17.07 -0.57 -4.25
C PHE A 191 17.01 -1.92 -4.97
N ASN A 192 18.15 -2.60 -5.21
CA ASN A 192 18.19 -3.88 -5.91
C ASN A 192 17.31 -4.95 -5.24
N GLU A 193 17.28 -4.99 -3.89
CA GLU A 193 16.40 -5.92 -3.16
C GLU A 193 14.90 -5.63 -3.38
N VAL A 194 14.56 -4.38 -3.63
CA VAL A 194 13.19 -3.98 -3.98
C VAL A 194 12.87 -4.41 -5.41
N ASP A 195 13.79 -4.19 -6.36
CA ASP A 195 13.63 -4.61 -7.75
C ASP A 195 13.45 -6.14 -7.85
N GLU A 196 14.26 -6.93 -7.14
CA GLU A 196 14.12 -8.39 -7.07
C GLU A 196 12.75 -8.82 -6.51
N PHE A 197 12.29 -8.15 -5.46
CA PHE A 197 10.98 -8.44 -4.88
C PHE A 197 9.84 -8.05 -5.83
N VAL A 198 9.93 -6.93 -6.54
CA VAL A 198 8.96 -6.51 -7.56
C VAL A 198 8.89 -7.52 -8.70
N GLU A 199 10.05 -8.01 -9.18
CA GLU A 199 10.07 -9.07 -10.18
C GLU A 199 9.38 -10.35 -9.70
N TYR A 200 9.61 -10.74 -8.45
CA TYR A 200 8.98 -11.92 -7.85
C TYR A 200 7.46 -11.79 -7.82
N ILE A 201 6.92 -10.68 -7.30
CA ILE A 201 5.46 -10.49 -7.19
C ILE A 201 4.80 -10.38 -8.57
N ASN A 202 5.44 -9.70 -9.53
CA ASN A 202 4.90 -9.55 -10.89
C ASN A 202 4.89 -10.89 -11.64
N LYS A 203 5.91 -11.75 -11.51
CA LYS A 203 5.91 -13.12 -12.04
C LYS A 203 4.80 -13.99 -11.45
N LYS A 204 4.55 -13.84 -10.15
CA LYS A 204 3.49 -14.55 -9.42
C LYS A 204 2.10 -14.18 -9.94
N ILE A 205 1.82 -12.89 -10.08
CA ILE A 205 0.54 -12.39 -10.61
C ILE A 205 0.34 -12.81 -12.07
N TYR A 206 1.39 -12.78 -12.88
CA TYR A 206 1.33 -13.27 -14.26
C TYR A 206 0.90 -14.74 -14.34
N SER A 207 1.44 -15.60 -13.44
CA SER A 207 1.06 -17.02 -13.37
C SER A 207 -0.42 -17.18 -13.03
N TRP A 208 -0.96 -16.41 -12.10
CA TRP A 208 -2.37 -16.41 -11.73
C TRP A 208 -3.27 -15.96 -12.88
N ARG A 209 -2.91 -14.89 -13.59
CA ARG A 209 -3.65 -14.44 -14.78
C ARG A 209 -3.74 -15.53 -15.84
N LYS A 210 -2.67 -16.26 -16.08
CA LYS A 210 -2.64 -17.36 -17.04
C LYS A 210 -3.57 -18.50 -16.62
N ILE A 211 -3.56 -18.93 -15.37
CA ILE A 211 -4.44 -19.97 -14.85
C ILE A 211 -5.92 -19.57 -14.99
N LEU A 212 -6.27 -18.33 -14.69
CA LEU A 212 -7.64 -17.82 -14.83
C LEU A 212 -8.09 -17.73 -16.32
N HIS A 213 -7.16 -17.45 -17.24
CA HIS A 213 -7.47 -17.39 -18.68
C HIS A 213 -7.58 -18.78 -19.33
N ASP A 214 -6.71 -19.73 -18.92
CA ASP A 214 -6.67 -21.09 -19.50
C ASP A 214 -7.73 -22.04 -18.88
N GLY A 215 -8.38 -21.62 -17.78
CA GLY A 215 -9.43 -22.41 -17.08
C GLY A 215 -10.86 -22.20 -17.58
N TYR A 216 -11.08 -21.39 -18.61
CA TYR A 216 -12.37 -21.12 -19.26
C TYR A 216 -12.44 -21.67 -20.70
N TYR A 217 -11.99 -22.92 -20.92
CA TYR A 217 -12.32 -23.70 -22.12
C TYR A 217 -12.84 -25.07 -21.74
#